data_c5a65156a5d06e8dacb86b3c6def8b25
#
_entry.id   c5a65156a5d06e8dacb86b3c6def8b25
#
_cell.length_a   1.000
_cell.length_b   1.000
_cell.length_c   1.000
_cell.angle_alpha   90.00
_cell.angle_beta   90.00
_cell.angle_gamma   90.00
#
_symmetry.space_group_name_H-M   'P 1'
#
loop_
_entity.id
_entity.type
_entity.pdbx_description
1 polymer ?
#
loop_
_entity_poly.entity_id
_entity_poly.type
_entity_poly.pdbx_seq_one_letter_code
_entity_poly.pdbx_strand_id
1 'polypeptide(L)'
;LTAPYDIFQHTIFREGVKPMRVFTVANTTEPITTIEGMRILPDYDYLKDEFPTIDILVVPSAEHHLDTDLEDKAMLDFVRETAEDAMFVTSHCDGAFVLAKTGILNGHVSTTFPSDIDTYRKMFPQLDVREEVLFVHDGKFITSAGGAKSFEAALYLCEYLYGNTIAEDLAKGLVIDWNLSTVPHVVVPSGS
;
A
#
# COMPACT_ATOMS: atom_id res chain seq x y z
N LEU A 1 -8.05 0.97 -0.78
CA LEU A 1 -7.78 1.32 -2.17
C LEU A 1 -7.93 2.81 -2.44
N THR A 2 -9.07 3.44 -2.15
CA THR A 2 -9.41 4.80 -2.57
C THR A 2 -8.49 5.88 -1.99
N ALA A 3 -8.05 5.77 -0.74
CA ALA A 3 -7.20 6.79 -0.11
C ALA A 3 -5.84 6.97 -0.82
N PRO A 4 -5.01 5.92 -1.02
CA PRO A 4 -3.77 6.09 -1.76
C PRO A 4 -4.00 6.47 -3.22
N TYR A 5 -5.05 5.95 -3.86
CA TYR A 5 -5.40 6.33 -5.23
C TYR A 5 -5.64 7.84 -5.33
N ASP A 6 -6.44 8.40 -4.43
CA ASP A 6 -6.81 9.81 -4.43
C ASP A 6 -5.59 10.71 -4.16
N ILE A 7 -4.80 10.41 -3.12
CA ILE A 7 -3.57 11.17 -2.81
C ILE A 7 -2.61 11.19 -4.00
N PHE A 8 -2.32 10.03 -4.58
CA PHE A 8 -1.34 9.92 -5.67
C PHE A 8 -1.86 10.60 -6.96
N GLN A 9 -3.15 10.46 -7.27
CA GLN A 9 -3.76 11.12 -8.40
C GLN A 9 -3.76 12.65 -8.25
N HIS A 10 -3.89 13.19 -7.02
CA HIS A 10 -3.85 14.63 -6.75
C HIS A 10 -2.49 15.27 -7.03
N THR A 11 -1.42 14.51 -7.22
CA THR A 11 -0.11 15.05 -7.64
C THR A 11 -0.18 15.79 -8.98
N ILE A 12 -1.17 15.47 -9.84
CA ILE A 12 -1.42 16.16 -11.12
C ILE A 12 -1.73 17.67 -10.93
N PHE A 13 -2.23 18.07 -9.77
CA PHE A 13 -2.59 19.46 -9.46
C PHE A 13 -1.46 20.21 -8.75
N ARG A 14 -0.25 19.64 -8.65
CA ARG A 14 0.87 20.25 -7.92
C ARG A 14 1.95 20.71 -8.87
N GLU A 15 2.33 22.00 -8.72
CA GLU A 15 3.42 22.58 -9.50
C GLU A 15 4.78 22.09 -8.96
N GLY A 16 5.74 21.97 -9.85
CA GLY A 16 7.12 21.64 -9.49
C GLY A 16 7.40 20.16 -9.20
N VAL A 17 6.41 19.28 -9.34
CA VAL A 17 6.59 17.84 -9.21
C VAL A 17 6.19 17.11 -10.50
N LYS A 18 6.84 15.97 -10.77
CA LYS A 18 6.38 15.06 -11.81
C LYS A 18 5.15 14.32 -11.29
N PRO A 19 3.98 14.48 -11.93
CA PRO A 19 2.76 13.80 -11.49
C PRO A 19 2.90 12.28 -11.52
N MET A 20 2.30 11.60 -10.54
CA MET A 20 2.14 10.15 -10.58
C MET A 20 1.09 9.77 -11.62
N ARG A 21 1.35 8.74 -12.40
CA ARG A 21 0.34 8.08 -13.22
C ARG A 21 -0.24 6.94 -12.42
N VAL A 22 -1.47 7.08 -11.96
CA VAL A 22 -2.16 6.07 -11.16
C VAL A 22 -3.08 5.26 -12.05
N PHE A 23 -3.04 3.94 -11.91
CA PHE A 23 -3.90 2.99 -12.61
C PHE A 23 -4.17 1.77 -11.72
N THR A 24 -5.21 1.05 -12.04
CA THR A 24 -5.64 -0.15 -11.30
C THR A 24 -5.41 -1.40 -12.13
N VAL A 25 -4.97 -2.46 -11.46
CA VAL A 25 -4.77 -3.78 -12.08
C VAL A 25 -5.52 -4.85 -11.28
N ALA A 26 -6.04 -5.84 -11.99
CA ALA A 26 -6.67 -7.02 -11.39
C ALA A 26 -6.46 -8.24 -12.29
N ASN A 27 -6.99 -9.40 -11.90
CA ASN A 27 -7.02 -10.61 -12.74
C ASN A 27 -8.14 -10.60 -13.79
N THR A 28 -8.75 -9.46 -14.03
CA THR A 28 -9.85 -9.24 -14.98
C THR A 28 -9.98 -7.77 -15.31
N THR A 29 -10.54 -7.43 -16.45
CA THR A 29 -11.02 -6.08 -16.81
C THR A 29 -12.53 -5.91 -16.58
N GLU A 30 -13.23 -6.96 -16.12
CA GLU A 30 -14.63 -6.84 -15.71
C GLU A 30 -14.75 -6.10 -14.36
N PRO A 31 -15.90 -5.45 -14.07
CA PRO A 31 -16.08 -4.74 -12.81
C PRO A 31 -15.94 -5.65 -11.59
N ILE A 32 -15.06 -5.25 -10.66
CA ILE A 32 -14.90 -5.89 -9.35
C ILE A 32 -15.81 -5.19 -8.34
N THR A 33 -16.45 -5.95 -7.48
CA THR A 33 -17.27 -5.42 -6.38
C THR A 33 -16.50 -5.53 -5.08
N THR A 34 -16.31 -4.40 -4.37
CA THR A 34 -15.69 -4.40 -3.03
C THR A 34 -16.65 -4.98 -1.99
N ILE A 35 -16.12 -5.31 -0.81
CA ILE A 35 -16.93 -5.82 0.30
C ILE A 35 -18.05 -4.85 0.69
N GLU A 36 -17.86 -3.54 0.53
CA GLU A 36 -18.87 -2.51 0.79
C GLU A 36 -19.85 -2.31 -0.39
N GLY A 37 -19.70 -3.07 -1.47
CA GLY A 37 -20.60 -3.03 -2.63
C GLY A 37 -20.22 -1.98 -3.70
N MET A 38 -19.09 -1.28 -3.58
CA MET A 38 -18.63 -0.37 -4.62
C MET A 38 -18.09 -1.17 -5.82
N ARG A 39 -18.46 -0.76 -7.04
CA ARG A 39 -17.97 -1.39 -8.27
C ARG A 39 -16.79 -0.59 -8.83
N ILE A 40 -15.69 -1.27 -9.08
CA ILE A 40 -14.46 -0.72 -9.63
C ILE A 40 -14.19 -1.41 -10.97
N LEU A 41 -13.93 -0.64 -12.00
CA LEU A 41 -13.48 -1.14 -13.29
C LEU A 41 -11.94 -1.06 -13.32
N PRO A 42 -11.22 -2.20 -13.32
CA PRO A 42 -9.77 -2.19 -13.45
C PRO A 42 -9.33 -1.65 -14.83
N ASP A 43 -8.21 -0.93 -14.84
CA ASP A 43 -7.64 -0.43 -16.10
C ASP A 43 -6.97 -1.55 -16.90
N TYR A 44 -6.38 -2.56 -16.22
CA TYR A 44 -5.65 -3.67 -16.85
C TYR A 44 -5.91 -5.00 -16.15
N ASP A 45 -5.90 -6.07 -16.95
CA ASP A 45 -5.83 -7.46 -16.48
C ASP A 45 -4.35 -7.89 -16.43
N TYR A 46 -3.79 -8.06 -15.22
CA TYR A 46 -2.37 -8.42 -15.06
C TYR A 46 -1.99 -9.80 -15.61
N LEU A 47 -2.98 -10.64 -15.96
CA LEU A 47 -2.74 -11.95 -16.58
C LEU A 47 -2.63 -11.89 -18.10
N LYS A 48 -3.13 -10.81 -18.74
CA LYS A 48 -3.33 -10.76 -20.19
C LYS A 48 -2.81 -9.49 -20.85
N ASP A 49 -2.84 -8.36 -20.13
CA ASP A 49 -2.56 -7.06 -20.73
C ASP A 49 -1.10 -6.67 -20.54
N GLU A 50 -0.58 -5.88 -21.47
CA GLU A 50 0.62 -5.08 -21.25
C GLU A 50 0.22 -3.78 -20.55
N PHE A 51 0.90 -3.44 -19.46
CA PHE A 51 0.64 -2.22 -18.69
C PHE A 51 1.96 -1.48 -18.39
N PRO A 52 1.89 -0.19 -18.02
CA PRO A 52 3.09 0.58 -17.68
C PRO A 52 3.85 -0.03 -16.51
N THR A 53 5.17 0.20 -16.47
CA THR A 53 6.00 -0.18 -15.31
C THR A 53 5.39 0.38 -14.02
N ILE A 54 5.35 -0.44 -12.99
CA ILE A 54 4.85 -0.09 -11.68
C ILE A 54 6.04 0.32 -10.80
N ASP A 55 6.21 1.64 -10.60
CA ASP A 55 7.23 2.18 -9.69
C ASP A 55 6.80 2.06 -8.22
N ILE A 56 5.50 2.17 -7.96
CA ILE A 56 4.89 2.05 -6.62
C ILE A 56 3.77 1.02 -6.70
N LEU A 57 3.99 -0.15 -6.11
CA LEU A 57 2.96 -1.17 -5.97
C LEU A 57 2.13 -0.89 -4.71
N VAL A 58 0.81 -0.82 -4.87
CA VAL A 58 -0.14 -0.68 -3.74
C VAL A 58 -1.01 -1.91 -3.65
N VAL A 59 -0.90 -2.66 -2.55
CA VAL A 59 -1.74 -3.83 -2.27
C VAL A 59 -2.79 -3.44 -1.21
N PRO A 60 -4.05 -3.20 -1.61
CA PRO A 60 -5.13 -2.89 -0.68
C PRO A 60 -5.61 -4.18 0.03
N SER A 61 -6.46 -4.03 1.04
CA SER A 61 -7.20 -5.15 1.61
C SER A 61 -8.30 -5.64 0.68
N ALA A 62 -8.58 -6.93 0.75
CA ALA A 62 -9.76 -7.58 0.16
C ALA A 62 -10.36 -8.57 1.17
N GLU A 63 -11.58 -9.04 0.90
CA GLU A 63 -12.37 -9.87 1.82
C GLU A 63 -11.65 -11.16 2.26
N HIS A 64 -10.86 -11.75 1.36
CA HIS A 64 -10.25 -13.06 1.56
C HIS A 64 -8.72 -13.02 1.71
N HIS A 65 -8.13 -11.85 2.05
CA HIS A 65 -6.68 -11.71 2.24
C HIS A 65 -6.13 -12.46 3.47
N LEU A 66 -6.99 -12.98 4.34
CA LEU A 66 -6.59 -13.81 5.47
C LEU A 66 -6.78 -15.31 5.22
N ASP A 67 -7.39 -15.69 4.08
CA ASP A 67 -7.72 -17.07 3.77
C ASP A 67 -7.44 -17.42 2.29
N THR A 68 -8.48 -17.49 1.45
CA THR A 68 -8.39 -18.08 0.11
C THR A 68 -7.54 -17.29 -0.88
N ASP A 69 -7.43 -15.96 -0.73
CA ASP A 69 -6.55 -15.15 -1.61
C ASP A 69 -5.07 -15.52 -1.41
N LEU A 70 -4.70 -16.02 -0.23
CA LEU A 70 -3.33 -16.49 0.04
C LEU A 70 -2.98 -17.82 -0.66
N GLU A 71 -3.93 -18.43 -1.34
CA GLU A 71 -3.76 -19.62 -2.18
C GLU A 71 -3.77 -19.26 -3.68
N ASP A 72 -4.11 -18.01 -4.04
CA ASP A 72 -4.08 -17.54 -5.42
C ASP A 72 -2.62 -17.33 -5.89
N LYS A 73 -2.10 -18.39 -6.50
CA LYS A 73 -0.70 -18.38 -6.98
C LYS A 73 -0.45 -17.30 -8.02
N ALA A 74 -1.41 -17.01 -8.89
CA ALA A 74 -1.23 -16.02 -9.94
C ALA A 74 -1.12 -14.60 -9.35
N MET A 75 -1.95 -14.27 -8.36
CA MET A 75 -1.86 -13.01 -7.64
C MET A 75 -0.54 -12.89 -6.86
N LEU A 76 -0.16 -13.94 -6.13
CA LEU A 76 1.08 -13.94 -5.34
C LEU A 76 2.32 -13.81 -6.22
N ASP A 77 2.36 -14.50 -7.36
CA ASP A 77 3.45 -14.39 -8.33
C ASP A 77 3.52 -12.97 -8.91
N PHE A 78 2.38 -12.40 -9.35
CA PHE A 78 2.31 -11.02 -9.84
C PHE A 78 2.84 -10.01 -8.81
N VAL A 79 2.40 -10.12 -7.55
CA VAL A 79 2.84 -9.21 -6.48
C VAL A 79 4.35 -9.36 -6.23
N ARG A 80 4.86 -10.58 -6.18
CA ARG A 80 6.29 -10.84 -5.94
C ARG A 80 7.15 -10.30 -7.09
N GLU A 81 6.80 -10.62 -8.34
CA GLU A 81 7.54 -10.20 -9.52
C GLU A 81 7.52 -8.67 -9.68
N THR A 82 6.36 -8.04 -9.52
CA THR A 82 6.24 -6.58 -9.56
C THR A 82 7.06 -5.93 -8.45
N ALA A 83 7.05 -6.53 -7.25
CA ALA A 83 7.81 -6.01 -6.11
C ALA A 83 9.33 -6.03 -6.35
N GLU A 84 9.88 -6.91 -7.20
CA GLU A 84 11.33 -6.94 -7.49
C GLU A 84 11.80 -5.61 -8.08
N ASP A 85 11.09 -5.08 -9.06
CA ASP A 85 11.46 -3.88 -9.82
C ASP A 85 10.87 -2.59 -9.24
N ALA A 86 9.82 -2.66 -8.42
CA ALA A 86 9.19 -1.49 -7.83
C ALA A 86 10.14 -0.75 -6.87
N MET A 87 10.11 0.58 -6.93
CA MET A 87 10.83 1.46 -6.01
C MET A 87 10.24 1.40 -4.60
N PHE A 88 8.89 1.32 -4.51
CA PHE A 88 8.16 1.14 -3.27
C PHE A 88 7.07 0.09 -3.42
N VAL A 89 6.88 -0.67 -2.34
CA VAL A 89 5.79 -1.64 -2.20
C VAL A 89 5.00 -1.27 -0.97
N THR A 90 3.74 -0.93 -1.14
CA THR A 90 2.89 -0.49 -0.04
C THR A 90 1.73 -1.45 0.17
N SER A 91 1.34 -1.63 1.42
CA SER A 91 0.10 -2.33 1.76
C SER A 91 -0.76 -1.50 2.69
N HIS A 92 -2.07 -1.67 2.56
CA HIS A 92 -3.05 -1.05 3.42
C HIS A 92 -3.93 -2.12 4.03
N CYS A 93 -4.15 -2.06 5.36
CA CYS A 93 -4.93 -3.06 6.08
C CYS A 93 -4.34 -4.46 5.83
N ASP A 94 -5.17 -5.46 5.53
CA ASP A 94 -4.76 -6.85 5.36
C ASP A 94 -4.04 -7.15 4.02
N GLY A 95 -3.82 -6.14 3.18
CA GLY A 95 -2.88 -6.26 2.06
C GLY A 95 -1.48 -6.70 2.49
N ALA A 96 -1.11 -6.46 3.77
CA ALA A 96 0.13 -6.95 4.36
C ALA A 96 0.23 -8.48 4.40
N PHE A 97 -0.88 -9.20 4.53
CA PHE A 97 -0.91 -10.68 4.50
C PHE A 97 -0.47 -11.22 3.14
N VAL A 98 -0.88 -10.57 2.07
CA VAL A 98 -0.45 -10.91 0.70
C VAL A 98 1.06 -10.71 0.57
N LEU A 99 1.59 -9.56 0.99
CA LEU A 99 3.03 -9.30 0.96
C LEU A 99 3.82 -10.32 1.80
N ALA A 100 3.33 -10.65 3.00
CA ALA A 100 3.96 -11.64 3.88
C ALA A 100 3.97 -13.04 3.24
N LYS A 101 2.85 -13.43 2.60
CA LYS A 101 2.70 -14.74 1.95
C LYS A 101 3.65 -14.93 0.78
N THR A 102 3.96 -13.87 0.02
CA THR A 102 4.98 -13.93 -1.04
C THR A 102 6.40 -14.09 -0.51
N GLY A 103 6.62 -13.84 0.80
CA GLY A 103 7.93 -13.91 1.45
C GLY A 103 8.80 -12.65 1.31
N ILE A 104 8.33 -11.62 0.59
CA ILE A 104 9.12 -10.39 0.35
C ILE A 104 9.33 -9.56 1.62
N LEU A 105 8.51 -9.76 2.66
CA LEU A 105 8.67 -9.10 3.96
C LEU A 105 9.61 -9.84 4.92
N ASN A 106 10.20 -10.97 4.53
CA ASN A 106 11.13 -11.70 5.39
C ASN A 106 12.35 -10.83 5.71
N GLY A 107 12.61 -10.66 7.02
CA GLY A 107 13.69 -9.79 7.50
C GLY A 107 13.33 -8.32 7.61
N HIS A 108 12.09 -7.94 7.29
CA HIS A 108 11.58 -6.60 7.41
C HIS A 108 10.59 -6.44 8.56
N VAL A 109 10.51 -5.20 9.06
CA VAL A 109 9.51 -4.77 10.04
C VAL A 109 8.22 -4.40 9.33
N SER A 110 7.07 -4.81 9.86
CA SER A 110 5.78 -4.55 9.22
C SER A 110 4.65 -4.30 10.22
N THR A 111 3.50 -3.89 9.71
CA THR A 111 2.23 -3.82 10.43
C THR A 111 1.08 -4.21 9.51
N THR A 112 -0.10 -4.40 10.09
CA THR A 112 -1.35 -4.68 9.38
C THR A 112 -2.52 -4.02 10.09
N PHE A 113 -3.75 -4.37 9.72
CA PHE A 113 -4.94 -3.84 10.39
C PHE A 113 -4.94 -4.18 11.89
N PRO A 114 -5.31 -3.26 12.78
CA PRO A 114 -5.11 -3.43 14.23
C PRO A 114 -5.77 -4.67 14.84
N SER A 115 -6.97 -5.05 14.38
CA SER A 115 -7.65 -6.25 14.92
C SER A 115 -7.00 -7.56 14.45
N ASP A 116 -6.17 -7.53 13.42
CA ASP A 116 -5.59 -8.72 12.79
C ASP A 116 -4.10 -8.92 13.11
N ILE A 117 -3.53 -8.07 13.96
CA ILE A 117 -2.12 -8.15 14.39
C ILE A 117 -1.78 -9.52 14.98
N ASP A 118 -2.61 -10.07 15.86
CA ASP A 118 -2.37 -11.37 16.47
C ASP A 118 -2.46 -12.52 15.45
N THR A 119 -3.40 -12.43 14.54
CA THR A 119 -3.54 -13.39 13.42
C THR A 119 -2.32 -13.30 12.50
N TYR A 120 -1.88 -12.09 12.18
CA TYR A 120 -0.71 -11.84 11.35
C TYR A 120 0.57 -12.42 11.96
N ARG A 121 0.82 -12.18 13.25
CA ARG A 121 1.93 -12.77 14.01
C ARG A 121 1.88 -14.29 14.04
N LYS A 122 0.67 -14.85 14.21
CA LYS A 122 0.48 -16.30 14.26
C LYS A 122 0.74 -16.97 12.92
N MET A 123 0.30 -16.33 11.81
CA MET A 123 0.49 -16.87 10.46
C MET A 123 1.92 -16.68 9.95
N PHE A 124 2.58 -15.60 10.34
CA PHE A 124 3.93 -15.24 9.88
C PHE A 124 4.87 -14.96 11.07
N PRO A 125 5.18 -16.00 11.88
CA PRO A 125 5.94 -15.85 13.13
C PRO A 125 7.39 -15.39 12.93
N GLN A 126 7.89 -15.40 11.68
CA GLN A 126 9.23 -14.93 11.33
C GLN A 126 9.31 -13.40 11.14
N LEU A 127 8.17 -12.69 11.08
CA LEU A 127 8.14 -11.25 10.85
C LEU A 127 8.24 -10.47 12.17
N ASP A 128 8.92 -9.32 12.13
CA ASP A 128 8.87 -8.32 13.21
C ASP A 128 7.62 -7.42 12.97
N VAL A 129 6.57 -7.66 13.78
CA VAL A 129 5.27 -7.00 13.60
C VAL A 129 5.07 -5.94 14.67
N ARG A 130 4.87 -4.69 14.23
CA ARG A 130 4.58 -3.53 15.10
C ARG A 130 3.09 -3.33 15.23
N GLU A 131 2.65 -3.00 16.44
CA GLU A 131 1.30 -2.60 16.80
C GLU A 131 1.28 -1.15 17.31
N GLU A 132 0.12 -0.57 17.45
CA GLU A 132 -0.08 0.83 17.88
C GLU A 132 0.58 1.87 16.97
N VAL A 133 0.85 1.51 15.71
CA VAL A 133 1.38 2.40 14.68
C VAL A 133 0.42 2.46 13.48
N LEU A 134 0.40 3.59 12.79
CA LEU A 134 -0.42 3.73 11.58
C LEU A 134 0.30 3.22 10.33
N PHE A 135 1.63 3.24 10.33
CA PHE A 135 2.43 2.61 9.29
C PHE A 135 3.85 2.28 9.78
N VAL A 136 4.48 1.38 9.06
CA VAL A 136 5.90 1.03 9.16
C VAL A 136 6.53 1.23 7.80
N HIS A 137 7.67 1.93 7.74
CA HIS A 137 8.53 2.03 6.56
C HIS A 137 9.86 1.32 6.83
N ASP A 138 10.13 0.25 6.09
CA ASP A 138 11.38 -0.52 6.17
C ASP A 138 11.90 -0.83 4.75
N GLY A 139 13.01 -0.22 4.40
CA GLY A 139 13.60 -0.32 3.06
C GLY A 139 12.67 0.27 1.99
N LYS A 140 12.17 -0.54 1.08
CA LYS A 140 11.16 -0.13 0.07
C LYS A 140 9.72 -0.46 0.47
N PHE A 141 9.51 -1.09 1.63
CA PHE A 141 8.21 -1.54 2.08
C PHE A 141 7.56 -0.53 3.02
N ILE A 142 6.31 -0.16 2.74
CA ILE A 142 5.49 0.67 3.61
C ILE A 142 4.19 -0.08 3.87
N THR A 143 4.07 -0.67 5.07
CA THR A 143 2.86 -1.37 5.49
C THR A 143 2.05 -0.48 6.42
N SER A 144 0.73 -0.45 6.28
CA SER A 144 -0.12 0.45 7.07
C SER A 144 -1.34 -0.23 7.68
N ALA A 145 -1.78 0.33 8.81
CA ALA A 145 -2.99 -0.08 9.52
C ALA A 145 -4.26 -0.01 8.66
N GLY A 146 -4.27 0.81 7.62
CA GLY A 146 -5.39 0.86 6.70
C GLY A 146 -6.60 1.68 7.20
N GLY A 147 -7.79 1.33 6.71
CA GLY A 147 -9.00 2.09 6.97
C GLY A 147 -8.88 3.54 6.50
N ALA A 148 -9.52 4.47 7.19
CA ALA A 148 -9.39 5.91 6.92
C ALA A 148 -7.95 6.42 7.12
N LYS A 149 -7.12 5.69 7.89
CA LYS A 149 -5.71 6.01 8.14
C LYS A 149 -4.77 5.64 6.98
N SER A 150 -5.31 5.09 5.90
CA SER A 150 -4.57 4.89 4.65
C SER A 150 -4.09 6.20 4.01
N PHE A 151 -4.74 7.34 4.32
CA PHE A 151 -4.30 8.65 3.88
C PHE A 151 -2.93 9.02 4.47
N GLU A 152 -2.66 8.69 5.73
CA GLU A 152 -1.39 9.02 6.40
C GLU A 152 -0.20 8.32 5.76
N ALA A 153 -0.32 7.04 5.44
CA ALA A 153 0.76 6.31 4.76
C ALA A 153 1.01 6.82 3.34
N ALA A 154 -0.06 7.20 2.60
CA ALA A 154 0.06 7.78 1.27
C ALA A 154 0.67 9.18 1.29
N LEU A 155 0.24 10.04 2.24
CA LEU A 155 0.83 11.38 2.46
C LEU A 155 2.30 11.28 2.89
N TYR A 156 2.63 10.32 3.77
CA TYR A 156 4.01 10.05 4.14
C TYR A 156 4.88 9.71 2.92
N LEU A 157 4.41 8.84 2.03
CA LEU A 157 5.17 8.51 0.83
C LEU A 157 5.32 9.72 -0.10
N CYS A 158 4.31 10.57 -0.22
CA CYS A 158 4.42 11.83 -0.97
C CYS A 158 5.41 12.79 -0.30
N GLU A 159 5.42 12.89 1.04
CA GLU A 159 6.40 13.69 1.78
C GLU A 159 7.83 13.17 1.56
N TYR A 160 8.00 11.86 1.60
CA TYR A 160 9.28 11.20 1.35
C TYR A 160 9.83 11.48 -0.05
N LEU A 161 8.96 11.47 -1.08
CA LEU A 161 9.32 11.64 -2.49
C LEU A 161 9.46 13.11 -2.90
N TYR A 162 8.60 13.99 -2.41
CA TYR A 162 8.44 15.36 -2.90
C TYR A 162 8.69 16.43 -1.84
N GLY A 163 8.87 16.03 -0.59
CA GLY A 163 9.06 16.94 0.55
C GLY A 163 7.77 17.39 1.22
N ASN A 164 7.92 17.90 2.44
CA ASN A 164 6.82 18.25 3.33
C ASN A 164 5.84 19.26 2.72
N THR A 165 6.32 20.29 2.02
CA THR A 165 5.46 21.33 1.43
C THR A 165 4.43 20.74 0.46
N ILE A 166 4.87 19.78 -0.39
CA ILE A 166 3.97 19.12 -1.35
C ILE A 166 2.97 18.22 -0.63
N ALA A 167 3.41 17.48 0.40
CA ALA A 167 2.51 16.64 1.19
C ALA A 167 1.44 17.47 1.92
N GLU A 168 1.81 18.61 2.52
CA GLU A 168 0.87 19.55 3.13
C GLU A 168 -0.14 20.10 2.12
N ASP A 169 0.31 20.45 0.93
CA ASP A 169 -0.58 20.97 -0.12
C ASP A 169 -1.53 19.89 -0.67
N LEU A 170 -1.06 18.63 -0.78
CA LEU A 170 -1.92 17.50 -1.10
C LEU A 170 -2.99 17.30 -0.03
N ALA A 171 -2.58 17.30 1.24
CA ALA A 171 -3.48 17.15 2.38
C ALA A 171 -4.53 18.27 2.46
N LYS A 172 -4.12 19.53 2.26
CA LYS A 172 -5.05 20.67 2.19
C LYS A 172 -6.10 20.52 1.09
N GLY A 173 -5.71 19.97 -0.08
CA GLY A 173 -6.64 19.68 -1.17
C GLY A 173 -7.73 18.68 -0.81
N LEU A 174 -7.51 17.85 0.20
CA LEU A 174 -8.43 16.84 0.72
C LEU A 174 -8.98 17.19 2.12
N VAL A 175 -8.70 18.40 2.62
CA VAL A 175 -9.13 18.89 3.95
C VAL A 175 -8.59 17.99 5.08
N ILE A 176 -7.34 17.54 4.92
CA ILE A 176 -6.62 16.73 5.91
C ILE A 176 -5.56 17.60 6.59
N ASP A 177 -5.53 17.60 7.92
CA ASP A 177 -4.43 18.19 8.69
C ASP A 177 -3.26 17.19 8.69
N TRP A 178 -2.22 17.52 7.92
CA TRP A 178 -1.03 16.68 7.83
C TRP A 178 0.10 17.22 8.69
N ASN A 179 0.58 16.38 9.59
CA ASN A 179 1.80 16.62 10.35
C ASN A 179 2.39 15.27 10.76
N LEU A 180 3.47 14.85 10.10
CA LEU A 180 4.11 13.57 10.35
C LEU A 180 4.51 13.36 11.82
N SER A 181 4.89 14.44 12.53
CA SER A 181 5.31 14.34 13.93
C SER A 181 4.20 13.89 14.89
N THR A 182 2.93 14.00 14.48
CA THR A 182 1.76 13.58 15.26
C THR A 182 1.23 12.21 14.88
N VAL A 183 1.78 11.61 13.84
CA VAL A 183 1.36 10.30 13.31
C VAL A 183 2.18 9.20 13.97
N PRO A 184 1.58 8.25 14.71
CA PRO A 184 2.30 7.10 15.24
C PRO A 184 2.84 6.22 14.10
N HIS A 185 4.16 6.12 13.96
CA HIS A 185 4.79 5.37 12.88
C HIS A 185 6.18 4.87 13.27
N VAL A 186 6.69 3.93 12.49
CA VAL A 186 8.07 3.45 12.58
C VAL A 186 8.73 3.60 11.21
N VAL A 187 9.91 4.25 11.20
CA VAL A 187 10.82 4.24 10.05
C VAL A 187 12.07 3.51 10.50
N VAL A 188 12.36 2.37 9.86
CA VAL A 188 13.55 1.58 10.15
C VAL A 188 14.73 2.25 9.47
N PRO A 189 15.82 2.59 10.22
CA PRO A 189 17.00 3.18 9.61
C PRO A 189 17.58 2.25 8.55
N SER A 190 17.92 2.78 7.37
CA SER A 190 18.67 2.02 6.38
C SER A 190 19.97 1.56 7.03
N GLY A 191 20.20 0.26 7.07
CA GLY A 191 21.40 -0.31 7.68
C GLY A 191 22.65 0.37 7.10
N SER A 192 23.50 0.86 7.98
CA SER A 192 24.85 1.34 7.67
C SER A 192 25.77 0.19 7.27
#